data_eda11e858c8ee02a620a176537427d1f
#
_entry.id   eda11e858c8ee02a620a176537427d1f
#
_cell.length_a   1.000
_cell.length_b   1.000
_cell.length_c   1.000
_cell.angle_alpha   90.00
_cell.angle_beta   90.00
_cell.angle_gamma   90.00
#
_symmetry.space_group_name_H-M   'P 1'
#
loop_
_entity.id
_entity.type
_entity.pdbx_description
1 polymer ?
#
loop_
_entity_poly.entity_id
_entity_poly.type
_entity_poly.pdbx_seq_one_letter_code
_entity_poly.pdbx_strand_id
1 'polypeptide(L)'
;MLRRNTLTVGMQIYLPIAEVSVNAFLLLGLGGIVGILSGMFGVGGGFLMTPLLFFIGIPPAVAVATEANQIVASSFSGVLAHFRRRTVDLKMGGVLLVGGLLGAALGVMLFNYLKAQGQVDLLVKLCYVVFLGIIGALMFVESLNAIRKSRKNTGPA
;
A
#
# COMPACT_ATOMS: atom_id res chain seq x y z
N MET A 1 25.36 16.95 21.30
CA MET A 1 26.43 16.20 20.60
C MET A 1 25.83 15.58 19.34
N LEU A 2 25.83 16.35 18.23
CA LEU A 2 25.17 16.03 16.97
C LEU A 2 26.08 15.11 16.16
N ARG A 3 25.77 13.83 16.12
CA ARG A 3 26.44 12.87 15.22
C ARG A 3 25.91 13.12 13.80
N ARG A 4 26.61 13.95 13.04
CA ARG A 4 26.42 14.05 11.59
C ARG A 4 26.85 12.72 10.97
N ASN A 5 25.90 11.91 10.58
CA ASN A 5 26.19 10.81 9.66
C ASN A 5 26.37 11.40 8.25
N THR A 6 27.63 11.63 7.89
CA THR A 6 28.10 12.17 6.60
C THR A 6 28.14 11.10 5.49
N LEU A 7 27.17 10.21 5.39
CA LEU A 7 27.22 9.14 4.39
C LEU A 7 26.09 9.14 3.34
N THR A 8 25.34 10.22 3.22
CA THR A 8 24.44 10.36 2.05
C THR A 8 24.40 11.80 1.62
N VAL A 9 25.26 12.17 0.67
CA VAL A 9 25.06 13.32 -0.21
C VAL A 9 23.89 13.00 -1.14
N GLY A 10 22.71 12.91 -0.56
CA GLY A 10 21.46 12.74 -1.27
C GLY A 10 20.62 13.99 -1.03
N MET A 11 19.92 14.41 -2.05
CA MET A 11 19.00 15.54 -1.99
C MET A 11 17.95 15.26 -0.90
N GLN A 12 18.16 15.84 0.30
CA GLN A 12 17.22 15.71 1.42
C GLN A 12 16.06 16.68 1.17
N ILE A 13 14.87 16.14 1.08
CA ILE A 13 13.63 16.94 1.00
C ILE A 13 12.99 16.91 2.39
N TYR A 14 12.75 18.09 2.93
CA TYR A 14 11.94 18.24 4.13
C TYR A 14 10.46 18.20 3.76
N LEU A 15 9.72 17.30 4.36
CA LEU A 15 8.28 17.14 4.19
C LEU A 15 7.56 17.86 5.33
N PRO A 16 7.01 19.08 5.11
CA PRO A 16 6.47 19.89 6.21
C PRO A 16 5.27 19.26 6.91
N ILE A 17 4.47 18.44 6.19
CA ILE A 17 3.28 17.79 6.75
C ILE A 17 3.64 16.56 7.59
N ALA A 18 4.73 15.88 7.24
CA ALA A 18 5.21 14.70 7.96
C ALA A 18 6.26 15.04 9.03
N GLU A 19 6.76 16.29 9.04
CA GLU A 19 7.85 16.79 9.92
C GLU A 19 9.14 15.94 9.86
N VAL A 20 9.35 15.24 8.73
CA VAL A 20 10.47 14.32 8.52
C VAL A 20 11.29 14.77 7.31
N SER A 21 12.62 14.73 7.45
CA SER A 21 13.53 14.91 6.32
C SER A 21 13.88 13.54 5.72
N VAL A 22 13.52 13.33 4.46
CA VAL A 22 13.72 12.06 3.76
C VAL A 22 14.59 12.27 2.52
N ASN A 23 15.40 11.26 2.20
CA ASN A 23 16.20 11.29 0.99
C ASN A 23 15.30 11.05 -0.23
N ALA A 24 15.32 11.99 -1.21
CA ALA A 24 14.52 11.90 -2.43
C ALA A 24 14.81 10.63 -3.25
N PHE A 25 16.09 10.23 -3.34
CA PHE A 25 16.46 9.02 -4.06
C PHE A 25 15.94 7.75 -3.40
N LEU A 26 15.84 7.75 -2.07
CA LEU A 26 15.26 6.63 -1.33
C LEU A 26 13.76 6.53 -1.61
N LEU A 27 13.03 7.64 -1.61
CA LEU A 27 11.61 7.66 -1.95
C LEU A 27 11.35 7.23 -3.39
N LEU A 28 12.15 7.72 -4.35
CA LEU A 28 12.05 7.32 -5.75
C LEU A 28 12.35 5.83 -5.95
N GLY A 29 13.39 5.33 -5.28
CA GLY A 29 13.75 3.91 -5.32
C GLY A 29 12.65 3.01 -4.74
N LEU A 30 12.12 3.37 -3.58
CA LEU A 30 11.01 2.66 -2.97
C LEU A 30 9.75 2.69 -3.85
N GLY A 31 9.38 3.86 -4.36
CA GLY A 31 8.25 4.00 -5.28
C GLY A 31 8.42 3.17 -6.54
N GLY A 32 9.62 3.13 -7.13
CA GLY A 32 9.94 2.32 -8.29
C GLY A 32 9.81 0.82 -8.01
N ILE A 33 10.41 0.34 -6.92
CA ILE A 33 10.34 -1.09 -6.52
C ILE A 33 8.89 -1.48 -6.23
N VAL A 34 8.18 -0.69 -5.42
CA VAL A 34 6.77 -0.95 -5.09
C VAL A 34 5.90 -0.89 -6.34
N GLY A 35 6.16 0.05 -7.27
CA GLY A 35 5.43 0.14 -8.53
C GLY A 35 5.58 -1.11 -9.39
N ILE A 36 6.80 -1.63 -9.52
CA ILE A 36 7.08 -2.88 -10.27
C ILE A 36 6.40 -4.07 -9.59
N LEU A 37 6.58 -4.23 -8.28
CA LEU A 37 5.96 -5.32 -7.52
C LEU A 37 4.43 -5.25 -7.58
N SER A 38 3.87 -4.07 -7.41
CA SER A 38 2.42 -3.86 -7.52
C SER A 38 1.87 -4.19 -8.90
N GLY A 39 2.62 -3.82 -9.96
CA GLY A 39 2.26 -4.17 -11.34
C GLY A 39 2.31 -5.66 -11.61
N MET A 40 3.28 -6.39 -11.02
CA MET A 40 3.41 -7.84 -11.18
C MET A 40 2.34 -8.62 -10.40
N PHE A 41 2.07 -8.21 -9.16
CA PHE A 41 1.13 -8.93 -8.29
C PHE A 41 -0.31 -8.43 -8.38
N GLY A 42 -0.56 -7.27 -8.98
CA GLY A 42 -1.89 -6.69 -9.10
C GLY A 42 -2.52 -6.25 -7.77
N VAL A 43 -1.73 -6.13 -6.70
CA VAL A 43 -2.22 -5.84 -5.33
C VAL A 43 -2.50 -4.35 -5.11
N GLY A 44 -2.00 -3.49 -6.00
CA GLY A 44 -2.08 -2.03 -5.82
C GLY A 44 -0.92 -1.48 -4.97
N GLY A 45 -0.36 -0.34 -5.40
CA GLY A 45 0.85 0.25 -4.78
C GLY A 45 0.66 0.65 -3.33
N GLY A 46 -0.52 1.16 -2.96
CA GLY A 46 -0.82 1.67 -1.63
C GLY A 46 -0.68 0.64 -0.52
N PHE A 47 -1.01 -0.61 -0.80
CA PHE A 47 -0.92 -1.69 0.16
C PHE A 47 0.51 -1.96 0.65
N LEU A 48 1.49 -1.86 -0.24
CA LEU A 48 2.90 -2.08 0.07
C LEU A 48 3.60 -0.78 0.50
N MET A 49 3.22 0.35 -0.08
CA MET A 49 3.89 1.62 0.17
C MET A 49 3.62 2.15 1.58
N THR A 50 2.39 2.03 2.08
CA THR A 50 2.03 2.53 3.42
C THR A 50 2.91 1.93 4.54
N PRO A 51 3.10 0.60 4.67
CA PRO A 51 4.02 0.05 5.67
C PRO A 51 5.47 0.51 5.48
N LEU A 52 5.93 0.64 4.23
CA LEU A 52 7.28 1.13 3.96
C LEU A 52 7.47 2.58 4.41
N LEU A 53 6.47 3.44 4.23
CA LEU A 53 6.50 4.82 4.73
C LEU A 53 6.57 4.87 6.26
N PHE A 54 5.93 3.92 6.96
CA PHE A 54 6.07 3.81 8.42
C PHE A 54 7.51 3.51 8.85
N PHE A 55 8.20 2.64 8.12
CA PHE A 55 9.61 2.31 8.42
C PHE A 55 10.56 3.50 8.20
N ILE A 56 10.21 4.45 7.34
CA ILE A 56 10.98 5.67 7.11
C ILE A 56 10.65 6.74 8.18
N GLY A 57 9.65 6.49 9.05
CA GLY A 57 9.27 7.39 10.13
C GLY A 57 8.15 8.36 9.77
N ILE A 58 7.48 8.17 8.62
CA ILE A 58 6.32 8.99 8.25
C ILE A 58 5.12 8.59 9.11
N PRO A 59 4.40 9.55 9.72
CA PRO A 59 3.23 9.25 10.54
C PRO A 59 2.16 8.48 9.75
N PRO A 60 1.51 7.46 10.34
CA PRO A 60 0.54 6.62 9.65
C PRO A 60 -0.60 7.36 8.97
N ALA A 61 -1.14 8.38 9.63
CA ALA A 61 -2.21 9.20 9.06
C ALA A 61 -1.77 9.95 7.78
N VAL A 62 -0.53 10.45 7.74
CA VAL A 62 0.04 11.13 6.57
C VAL A 62 0.33 10.13 5.45
N ALA A 63 0.88 8.96 5.78
CA ALA A 63 1.15 7.91 4.81
C ALA A 63 -0.14 7.46 4.10
N VAL A 64 -1.20 7.15 4.85
CA VAL A 64 -2.50 6.75 4.29
C VAL A 64 -3.12 7.86 3.42
N ALA A 65 -3.04 9.12 3.86
CA ALA A 65 -3.56 10.25 3.07
C ALA A 65 -2.79 10.44 1.75
N THR A 66 -1.47 10.24 1.76
CA THR A 66 -0.62 10.32 0.57
C THR A 66 -0.96 9.21 -0.42
N GLU A 67 -1.16 8.00 0.10
CA GLU A 67 -1.54 6.84 -0.70
C GLU A 67 -2.90 7.02 -1.38
N ALA A 68 -3.87 7.63 -0.72
CA ALA A 68 -5.18 7.90 -1.31
C ALA A 68 -5.05 8.71 -2.62
N ASN A 69 -4.18 9.71 -2.65
CA ASN A 69 -3.90 10.50 -3.86
C ASN A 69 -3.19 9.66 -4.95
N GLN A 70 -2.25 8.80 -4.55
CA GLN A 70 -1.55 7.91 -5.48
C GLN A 70 -2.50 6.89 -6.10
N ILE A 71 -3.42 6.32 -5.32
CA ILE A 71 -4.45 5.39 -5.79
C ILE A 71 -5.34 6.06 -6.85
N VAL A 72 -5.74 7.30 -6.65
CA VAL A 72 -6.53 8.05 -7.66
C VAL A 72 -5.75 8.17 -8.97
N ALA A 73 -4.48 8.57 -8.93
CA ALA A 73 -3.65 8.73 -10.12
C ALA A 73 -3.42 7.40 -10.86
N SER A 74 -3.12 6.32 -10.12
CA SER A 74 -2.90 5.00 -10.69
C SER A 74 -4.18 4.39 -11.28
N SER A 75 -5.32 4.58 -10.60
CA SER A 75 -6.63 4.14 -11.08
C SER A 75 -7.04 4.84 -12.36
N PHE A 76 -6.79 6.14 -12.47
CA PHE A 76 -7.06 6.89 -13.71
C PHE A 76 -6.24 6.34 -14.88
N SER A 77 -4.95 6.09 -14.66
CA SER A 77 -4.07 5.47 -15.66
C SER A 77 -4.54 4.07 -16.06
N GLY A 78 -4.95 3.27 -15.08
CA GLY A 78 -5.49 1.92 -15.30
C GLY A 78 -6.77 1.92 -16.11
N VAL A 79 -7.72 2.81 -15.76
CA VAL A 79 -8.98 2.96 -16.50
C VAL A 79 -8.71 3.34 -17.96
N LEU A 80 -7.78 4.27 -18.20
CA LEU A 80 -7.45 4.70 -19.58
C LEU A 80 -6.87 3.55 -20.40
N ALA A 81 -6.02 2.72 -19.82
CA ALA A 81 -5.44 1.55 -20.46
C ALA A 81 -6.49 0.48 -20.81
N HIS A 82 -7.40 0.18 -19.86
CA HIS A 82 -8.47 -0.78 -20.06
C HIS A 82 -9.57 -0.29 -21.01
N PHE A 83 -9.86 1.01 -20.99
CA PHE A 83 -10.80 1.63 -21.90
C PHE A 83 -10.34 1.48 -23.37
N ARG A 84 -9.05 1.68 -23.63
CA ARG A 84 -8.45 1.46 -24.96
C ARG A 84 -8.57 0.02 -25.43
N ARG A 85 -8.53 -0.94 -24.49
CA ARG A 85 -8.65 -2.38 -24.78
C ARG A 85 -10.08 -2.88 -24.86
N ARG A 86 -11.08 -2.02 -24.63
CA ARG A 86 -12.51 -2.37 -24.55
C ARG A 86 -12.84 -3.50 -23.58
N THR A 87 -12.07 -3.61 -22.50
CA THR A 87 -12.24 -4.64 -21.47
C THR A 87 -12.97 -4.12 -20.22
N VAL A 88 -13.51 -2.89 -20.28
CA VAL A 88 -14.20 -2.27 -19.14
C VAL A 88 -15.66 -2.74 -19.10
N ASP A 89 -16.04 -3.44 -18.04
CA ASP A 89 -17.43 -3.74 -17.72
C ASP A 89 -18.02 -2.60 -16.87
N LEU A 90 -18.81 -1.73 -17.52
CA LEU A 90 -19.41 -0.57 -16.88
C LEU A 90 -20.44 -0.96 -15.79
N LYS A 91 -21.08 -2.13 -15.93
CA LYS A 91 -22.07 -2.60 -14.96
C LYS A 91 -21.39 -3.03 -13.65
N MET A 92 -20.31 -3.78 -13.76
CA MET A 92 -19.51 -4.21 -12.61
C MET A 92 -18.80 -3.01 -11.99
N GLY A 93 -18.27 -2.09 -12.81
CA GLY A 93 -17.66 -0.85 -12.36
C GLY A 93 -18.63 0.04 -11.58
N GLY A 94 -19.90 0.13 -12.01
CA GLY A 94 -20.94 0.89 -11.31
C GLY A 94 -21.25 0.32 -9.92
N VAL A 95 -21.38 -0.99 -9.79
CA VAL A 95 -21.60 -1.65 -8.49
C VAL A 95 -20.42 -1.41 -7.53
N LEU A 96 -19.19 -1.55 -8.04
CA LEU A 96 -17.99 -1.29 -7.26
C LEU A 96 -17.87 0.19 -6.84
N LEU A 97 -18.27 1.11 -7.71
CA LEU A 97 -18.24 2.53 -7.42
C LEU A 97 -19.24 2.89 -6.29
N VAL A 98 -20.46 2.38 -6.34
CA VAL A 98 -21.45 2.61 -5.27
C VAL A 98 -20.98 1.99 -3.95
N GLY A 99 -20.52 0.75 -3.97
CA GLY A 99 -19.98 0.08 -2.79
C GLY A 99 -18.75 0.80 -2.21
N GLY A 100 -17.86 1.26 -3.09
CA GLY A 100 -16.66 2.02 -2.72
C GLY A 100 -16.98 3.37 -2.10
N LEU A 101 -17.95 4.11 -2.65
CA LEU A 101 -18.40 5.39 -2.09
C LEU A 101 -19.03 5.23 -0.70
N LEU A 102 -19.89 4.23 -0.52
CA LEU A 102 -20.48 3.94 0.78
C LEU A 102 -19.42 3.51 1.80
N GLY A 103 -18.51 2.62 1.40
CA GLY A 103 -17.39 2.19 2.25
C GLY A 103 -16.45 3.33 2.62
N ALA A 104 -16.12 4.20 1.65
CA ALA A 104 -15.29 5.37 1.89
C ALA A 104 -15.95 6.38 2.84
N ALA A 105 -17.25 6.64 2.68
CA ALA A 105 -18.00 7.54 3.55
C ALA A 105 -17.99 7.02 5.01
N LEU A 106 -18.28 5.74 5.21
CA LEU A 106 -18.22 5.11 6.55
C LEU A 106 -16.79 5.10 7.11
N GLY A 107 -15.78 4.81 6.27
CA GLY A 107 -14.38 4.82 6.66
C GLY A 107 -13.90 6.19 7.11
N VAL A 108 -14.26 7.25 6.38
CA VAL A 108 -13.92 8.64 6.75
C VAL A 108 -14.60 9.06 8.05
N MET A 109 -15.87 8.69 8.24
CA MET A 109 -16.56 8.98 9.51
C MET A 109 -15.87 8.30 10.69
N LEU A 110 -15.53 7.04 10.57
CA LEU A 110 -14.80 6.28 11.59
C LEU A 110 -13.41 6.88 11.84
N PHE A 111 -12.70 7.22 10.77
CA PHE A 111 -11.37 7.83 10.87
C PHE A 111 -11.42 9.17 11.62
N ASN A 112 -12.38 10.05 11.29
CA ASN A 112 -12.54 11.34 11.96
C ASN A 112 -12.91 11.18 13.43
N TYR A 113 -13.76 10.21 13.76
CA TYR A 113 -14.13 9.91 15.13
C TYR A 113 -12.90 9.48 15.97
N LEU A 114 -12.08 8.57 15.44
CA LEU A 114 -10.87 8.11 16.11
C LEU A 114 -9.77 9.17 16.17
N LYS A 115 -9.70 10.03 15.15
CA LYS A 115 -8.78 11.16 15.13
C LYS A 115 -9.06 12.13 16.26
N ALA A 116 -10.33 12.37 16.58
CA ALA A 116 -10.73 13.21 17.71
C ALA A 116 -10.27 12.62 19.07
N GLN A 117 -10.09 11.30 19.16
CA GLN A 117 -9.59 10.60 20.35
C GLN A 117 -8.05 10.46 20.37
N GLY A 118 -7.33 10.93 19.37
CA GLY A 118 -5.87 10.84 19.28
C GLY A 118 -5.31 9.43 19.05
N GLN A 119 -6.14 8.45 18.71
CA GLN A 119 -5.75 7.04 18.62
C GLN A 119 -5.60 6.51 17.18
N VAL A 120 -5.61 7.40 16.17
CA VAL A 120 -5.57 7.01 14.76
C VAL A 120 -4.31 6.21 14.42
N ASP A 121 -3.16 6.65 14.89
CA ASP A 121 -1.88 6.02 14.56
C ASP A 121 -1.79 4.59 15.08
N LEU A 122 -2.29 4.35 16.28
CA LEU A 122 -2.34 3.02 16.88
C LEU A 122 -3.30 2.12 16.12
N LEU A 123 -4.49 2.62 15.79
CA LEU A 123 -5.49 1.87 15.03
C LEU A 123 -4.96 1.48 13.64
N VAL A 124 -4.39 2.43 12.90
CA VAL A 124 -3.85 2.18 11.56
C VAL A 124 -2.75 1.13 11.61
N LYS A 125 -1.80 1.26 12.55
CA LYS A 125 -0.73 0.27 12.73
C LYS A 125 -1.29 -1.11 13.06
N LEU A 126 -2.25 -1.19 13.97
CA LEU A 126 -2.85 -2.46 14.40
C LEU A 126 -3.64 -3.12 13.26
N CYS A 127 -4.43 -2.35 12.51
CA CYS A 127 -5.14 -2.85 11.35
C CYS A 127 -4.17 -3.40 10.29
N TYR A 128 -3.06 -2.70 10.03
CA TYR A 128 -2.04 -3.20 9.08
C TYR A 128 -1.37 -4.47 9.55
N VAL A 129 -1.00 -4.57 10.83
CA VAL A 129 -0.38 -5.78 11.40
C VAL A 129 -1.32 -6.98 11.27
N VAL A 130 -2.59 -6.81 11.64
CA VAL A 130 -3.60 -7.88 11.56
C VAL A 130 -3.84 -8.28 10.10
N PHE A 131 -4.05 -7.30 9.22
CA PHE A 131 -4.37 -7.55 7.82
C PHE A 131 -3.19 -8.20 7.07
N LEU A 132 -1.98 -7.67 7.23
CA LEU A 132 -0.77 -8.26 6.67
C LEU A 132 -0.47 -9.63 7.26
N GLY A 133 -0.71 -9.81 8.56
CA GLY A 133 -0.57 -11.11 9.23
C GLY A 133 -1.49 -12.17 8.66
N ILE A 134 -2.76 -11.84 8.44
CA ILE A 134 -3.74 -12.76 7.83
C ILE A 134 -3.32 -13.11 6.40
N ILE A 135 -3.01 -12.11 5.57
CA ILE A 135 -2.60 -12.35 4.17
C ILE A 135 -1.30 -13.15 4.12
N GLY A 136 -0.31 -12.78 4.92
CA GLY A 136 0.96 -13.51 5.01
C GLY A 136 0.77 -14.96 5.43
N ALA A 137 -0.09 -15.23 6.42
CA ALA A 137 -0.41 -16.58 6.85
C ALA A 137 -1.12 -17.39 5.75
N LEU A 138 -2.09 -16.78 5.05
CA LEU A 138 -2.78 -17.44 3.92
C LEU A 138 -1.81 -17.80 2.79
N MET A 139 -0.98 -16.85 2.37
CA MET A 139 0.03 -17.07 1.33
C MET A 139 1.06 -18.13 1.75
N PHE A 140 1.44 -18.15 3.03
CA PHE A 140 2.37 -19.15 3.56
C PHE A 140 1.76 -20.54 3.50
N VAL A 141 0.51 -20.71 3.94
CA VAL A 141 -0.22 -21.99 3.88
C VAL A 141 -0.39 -22.44 2.43
N GLU A 142 -0.74 -21.54 1.52
CA GLU A 142 -0.90 -21.85 0.10
C GLU A 142 0.43 -22.29 -0.53
N SER A 143 1.52 -21.59 -0.23
CA SER A 143 2.88 -21.95 -0.68
C SER A 143 3.30 -23.33 -0.18
N LEU A 144 3.05 -23.63 1.10
CA LEU A 144 3.34 -24.95 1.66
C LEU A 144 2.52 -26.06 0.96
N ASN A 145 1.25 -25.80 0.69
CA ASN A 145 0.38 -26.75 0.00
C ASN A 145 0.83 -26.96 -1.46
N ALA A 146 1.28 -25.92 -2.14
CA ALA A 146 1.82 -26.02 -3.50
C ALA A 146 3.09 -26.88 -3.53
N ILE A 147 4.01 -26.68 -2.58
CA ILE A 147 5.24 -27.47 -2.47
C ILE A 147 4.91 -28.96 -2.17
N ARG A 148 3.96 -29.20 -1.26
CA ARG A 148 3.52 -30.58 -0.93
C ARG A 148 2.90 -31.28 -2.14
N LYS A 149 2.10 -30.56 -2.94
CA LYS A 149 1.46 -31.09 -4.14
C LYS A 149 2.49 -31.37 -5.25
N SER A 150 3.46 -30.51 -5.42
CA SER A 150 4.56 -30.71 -6.37
C SER A 150 5.39 -31.95 -6.05
N ARG A 151 5.72 -32.16 -4.77
CA ARG A 151 6.46 -33.36 -4.32
C ARG A 151 5.67 -34.67 -4.53
N LYS A 152 4.33 -34.63 -4.46
CA LYS A 152 3.50 -35.79 -4.64
C LYS A 152 3.36 -36.20 -6.10
N ASN A 153 3.52 -35.28 -7.04
CA ASN A 153 3.44 -35.50 -8.49
C ASN A 153 4.79 -35.88 -9.13
N THR A 154 5.90 -35.87 -8.37
CA THR A 154 7.23 -36.27 -8.83
C THR A 154 7.57 -37.69 -8.34
N GLY A 155 6.59 -38.61 -8.33
CA GLY A 155 6.82 -40.02 -8.18
C GLY A 155 7.47 -40.59 -9.44
N PRO A 156 8.40 -41.58 -9.31
CA PRO A 156 9.16 -42.08 -10.45
C PRO A 156 8.24 -42.72 -11.50
N ALA A 157 8.49 -42.34 -12.78
CA ALA A 157 7.96 -43.03 -13.96
C ALA A 157 8.63 -44.37 -14.12
#